data_02a2ea65142249819ae1dc1f732d0870
#
_entry.id   02a2ea65142249819ae1dc1f732d0870
#
_cell.length_a   1.000
_cell.length_b   1.000
_cell.length_c   1.000
_cell.angle_alpha   90.00
_cell.angle_beta   90.00
_cell.angle_gamma   90.00
#
_symmetry.space_group_name_H-M   'P 1'
#
loop_
_entity.id
_entity.type
_entity.pdbx_description
1 polymer ?
#
loop_
_entity_poly.entity_id
_entity_poly.type
_entity_poly.pdbx_seq_one_letter_code
_entity_poly.pdbx_strand_id
1 'polypeptide(L)'
;MKFLAAIALPLYALDQLTKWWIFTHFALRPDERNFALFPEIIAKTKHLPPAHDVIPGWFQIVHWGNTGAAFSFLSDHPWVFILLSIGAFIGLLIAWKKNVFTDTPSRIAVPLLLGGILGNVTDRFVHGYVVDFLLVDLHVRFADPWPAFNVADSCICVAAGLFVIAAILDARKPRATGK
;
A
#
# COMPACT_ATOMS: atom_id res chain seq x y z
N MET A 1 -17.28 -8.56 12.12
CA MET A 1 -16.02 -9.28 11.82
C MET A 1 -16.05 -10.03 10.48
N LYS A 2 -17.09 -10.84 10.17
CA LYS A 2 -17.18 -11.57 8.88
C LYS A 2 -17.07 -10.66 7.65
N PHE A 3 -17.72 -9.49 7.68
CA PHE A 3 -17.65 -8.49 6.61
C PHE A 3 -16.23 -7.95 6.39
N LEU A 4 -15.49 -7.63 7.47
CA LEU A 4 -14.10 -7.19 7.37
C LEU A 4 -13.24 -8.25 6.71
N ALA A 5 -13.32 -9.49 7.20
CA ALA A 5 -12.53 -10.59 6.68
C ALA A 5 -12.86 -10.91 5.20
N ALA A 6 -14.15 -10.84 4.82
CA ALA A 6 -14.59 -11.12 3.46
C ALA A 6 -14.04 -10.15 2.39
N ILE A 7 -13.60 -8.95 2.81
CA ILE A 7 -13.00 -7.95 1.90
C ILE A 7 -11.49 -7.91 2.11
N ALA A 8 -11.03 -7.79 3.37
CA ALA A 8 -9.62 -7.61 3.68
C ALA A 8 -8.75 -8.82 3.27
N LEU A 9 -9.23 -10.05 3.51
CA LEU A 9 -8.43 -11.25 3.22
C LEU A 9 -8.22 -11.51 1.71
N PRO A 10 -9.23 -11.40 0.83
CA PRO A 10 -9.00 -11.51 -0.61
C PRO A 10 -8.06 -10.43 -1.15
N LEU A 11 -8.17 -9.18 -0.67
CA LEU A 11 -7.28 -8.09 -1.09
C LEU A 11 -5.84 -8.30 -0.61
N TYR A 12 -5.67 -8.73 0.63
CA TYR A 12 -4.37 -9.15 1.15
C TYR A 12 -3.78 -10.31 0.33
N ALA A 13 -4.57 -11.31 0.03
CA ALA A 13 -4.12 -12.44 -0.78
C ALA A 13 -3.73 -12.00 -2.20
N LEU A 14 -4.52 -11.13 -2.84
CA LEU A 14 -4.20 -10.57 -4.15
C LEU A 14 -2.89 -9.78 -4.12
N ASP A 15 -2.72 -8.92 -3.11
CA ASP A 15 -1.48 -8.16 -2.93
C ASP A 15 -0.26 -9.08 -2.79
N GLN A 16 -0.33 -10.07 -1.91
CA GLN A 16 0.79 -10.98 -1.67
C GLN A 16 1.08 -11.90 -2.86
N LEU A 17 0.05 -12.37 -3.58
CA LEU A 17 0.23 -13.18 -4.78
C LEU A 17 0.89 -12.38 -5.91
N THR A 18 0.46 -11.13 -6.13
CA THR A 18 1.07 -10.25 -7.13
C THR A 18 2.52 -9.92 -6.77
N LYS A 19 2.81 -9.59 -5.52
CA LYS A 19 4.17 -9.33 -5.04
C LYS A 19 5.09 -10.55 -5.14
N TRP A 20 4.58 -11.73 -4.78
CA TRP A 20 5.32 -12.98 -4.95
C TRP A 20 5.66 -13.23 -6.43
N TRP A 21 4.70 -13.00 -7.33
CA TRP A 21 4.93 -13.14 -8.77
C TRP A 21 6.00 -12.15 -9.25
N ILE A 22 5.94 -10.89 -8.83
CA ILE A 22 6.96 -9.90 -9.13
C ILE A 22 8.34 -10.34 -8.64
N PHE A 23 8.42 -10.76 -7.38
CA PHE A 23 9.67 -11.21 -6.76
C PHE A 23 10.33 -12.37 -7.53
N THR A 24 9.55 -13.24 -8.13
CA THR A 24 10.04 -14.42 -8.87
C THR A 24 10.31 -14.17 -10.36
N HIS A 25 9.78 -13.08 -10.93
CA HIS A 25 9.87 -12.85 -12.38
C HIS A 25 10.65 -11.58 -12.77
N PHE A 26 10.95 -10.70 -11.83
CA PHE A 26 11.64 -9.45 -12.12
C PHE A 26 12.87 -9.24 -11.22
N ALA A 27 13.94 -8.72 -11.83
CA ALA A 27 15.11 -8.30 -11.07
C ALA A 27 14.77 -7.16 -10.13
N LEU A 28 15.20 -7.26 -8.88
CA LEU A 28 15.10 -6.14 -7.94
C LEU A 28 15.90 -4.97 -8.51
N ARG A 29 15.24 -3.86 -8.77
CA ARG A 29 15.90 -2.61 -9.16
C ARG A 29 16.58 -2.02 -7.93
N PRO A 30 17.91 -1.88 -7.95
CA PRO A 30 18.59 -1.17 -6.89
C PRO A 30 18.24 0.32 -6.98
N ASP A 31 17.54 0.85 -5.99
CA ASP A 31 17.58 2.28 -5.72
C ASP A 31 19.00 2.61 -5.22
N GLU A 32 19.62 3.66 -5.73
CA GLU A 32 20.98 4.08 -5.33
C GLU A 32 21.12 4.20 -3.81
N ARG A 33 20.04 4.52 -3.11
CA ARG A 33 19.96 4.64 -1.66
C ARG A 33 19.88 3.30 -0.92
N ASN A 34 19.40 2.24 -1.58
CA ASN A 34 19.13 0.94 -0.97
C ASN A 34 20.03 -0.19 -1.49
N PHE A 35 20.96 0.09 -2.40
CA PHE A 35 21.83 -0.91 -3.02
C PHE A 35 22.62 -1.74 -1.98
N ALA A 36 23.03 -1.10 -0.89
CA ALA A 36 23.80 -1.77 0.16
C ALA A 36 22.95 -2.68 1.07
N LEU A 37 21.61 -2.54 1.08
CA LEU A 37 20.76 -3.23 2.04
C LEU A 37 20.33 -4.64 1.58
N PHE A 38 20.33 -4.92 0.26
CA PHE A 38 19.78 -6.18 -0.27
C PHE A 38 20.72 -6.89 -1.28
N PRO A 39 22.04 -7.01 -1.03
CA PRO A 39 22.99 -7.55 -2.00
C PRO A 39 22.67 -8.99 -2.40
N GLU A 40 22.15 -9.81 -1.47
CA GLU A 40 21.80 -11.21 -1.74
C GLU A 40 20.57 -11.32 -2.65
N ILE A 41 19.56 -10.47 -2.48
CA ILE A 41 18.36 -10.47 -3.32
C ILE A 41 18.71 -9.99 -4.72
N ILE A 42 19.50 -8.91 -4.82
CA ILE A 42 19.99 -8.40 -6.10
C ILE A 42 20.79 -9.47 -6.83
N ALA A 43 21.69 -10.17 -6.14
CA ALA A 43 22.48 -11.25 -6.74
C ALA A 43 21.60 -12.43 -7.23
N LYS A 44 20.54 -12.78 -6.50
CA LYS A 44 19.62 -13.86 -6.86
C LYS A 44 18.73 -13.51 -8.05
N THR A 45 18.31 -12.25 -8.17
CA THR A 45 17.35 -11.82 -9.19
C THR A 45 17.97 -11.16 -10.42
N LYS A 46 19.28 -10.88 -10.41
CA LYS A 46 19.97 -10.15 -11.49
C LYS A 46 19.86 -10.75 -12.90
N HIS A 47 19.52 -12.04 -13.00
CA HIS A 47 19.32 -12.74 -14.28
C HIS A 47 17.90 -12.58 -14.82
N LEU A 48 16.97 -12.02 -14.06
CA LEU A 48 15.60 -11.76 -14.45
C LEU A 48 15.48 -10.43 -15.22
N PRO A 49 14.43 -10.23 -16.01
CA PRO A 49 14.20 -8.95 -16.68
C PRO A 49 14.01 -7.82 -15.67
N PRO A 50 14.56 -6.61 -15.92
CA PRO A 50 14.47 -5.49 -14.97
C PRO A 50 13.11 -4.81 -14.96
N ALA A 51 12.33 -4.93 -16.05
CA ALA A 51 11.01 -4.33 -16.20
C ALA A 51 10.27 -4.97 -17.37
N HIS A 52 8.96 -4.73 -17.42
CA HIS A 52 8.10 -5.04 -18.56
C HIS A 52 7.24 -3.82 -18.93
N ASP A 53 7.37 -3.34 -20.15
CA ASP A 53 6.54 -2.26 -20.67
C ASP A 53 5.15 -2.82 -21.02
N VAL A 54 4.15 -2.44 -20.24
CA VAL A 54 2.75 -2.75 -20.52
C VAL A 54 2.19 -1.76 -21.54
N ILE A 55 2.46 -0.48 -21.34
CA ILE A 55 2.17 0.61 -22.25
C ILE A 55 3.46 1.42 -22.40
N PRO A 56 4.17 1.32 -23.53
CA PRO A 56 5.45 2.00 -23.70
C PRO A 56 5.37 3.49 -23.38
N GLY A 57 6.28 3.94 -22.52
CA GLY A 57 6.36 5.33 -22.08
C GLY A 57 5.32 5.77 -21.04
N TRP A 58 4.36 4.91 -20.65
CA TRP A 58 3.30 5.29 -19.70
C TRP A 58 3.18 4.37 -18.49
N PHE A 59 3.32 3.05 -18.72
CA PHE A 59 3.08 2.07 -17.66
C PHE A 59 4.03 0.90 -17.77
N GLN A 60 4.75 0.64 -16.69
CA GLN A 60 5.70 -0.47 -16.58
C GLN A 60 5.38 -1.31 -15.34
N ILE A 61 5.69 -2.60 -15.44
CA ILE A 61 5.81 -3.49 -14.27
C ILE A 61 7.29 -3.59 -13.94
N VAL A 62 7.62 -3.34 -12.68
CA VAL A 62 8.98 -3.33 -12.15
C VAL A 62 9.05 -4.12 -10.84
N HIS A 63 10.25 -4.40 -10.34
CA HIS A 63 10.45 -4.85 -8.97
C HIS A 63 11.24 -3.76 -8.23
N TRP A 64 10.57 -2.96 -7.43
CA TRP A 64 11.17 -1.87 -6.67
C TRP A 64 11.06 -2.16 -5.17
N GLY A 65 12.18 -2.06 -4.45
CA GLY A 65 12.22 -2.24 -3.00
C GLY A 65 12.04 -0.92 -2.26
N ASN A 66 10.92 -0.75 -1.57
CA ASN A 66 10.59 0.47 -0.83
C ASN A 66 10.79 0.24 0.68
N THR A 67 11.84 0.84 1.26
CA THR A 67 12.16 0.76 2.70
C THR A 67 11.47 1.83 3.55
N GLY A 68 10.95 2.88 2.91
CA GLY A 68 10.31 4.03 3.56
C GLY A 68 8.80 4.13 3.33
N ALA A 69 8.30 5.37 3.43
CA ALA A 69 7.00 5.78 2.89
C ALA A 69 7.16 6.33 1.46
N ALA A 70 6.07 6.91 0.93
CA ALA A 70 6.13 7.66 -0.33
C ALA A 70 7.29 8.67 -0.32
N PHE A 71 8.00 8.77 -1.43
CA PHE A 71 9.18 9.63 -1.60
C PHE A 71 10.35 9.29 -0.66
N SER A 72 10.48 8.03 -0.20
CA SER A 72 11.55 7.52 0.67
C SER A 72 11.65 8.26 2.02
N PHE A 73 10.56 8.82 2.51
CA PHE A 73 10.52 9.43 3.84
C PHE A 73 10.79 8.37 4.92
N LEU A 74 11.71 8.63 5.86
CA LEU A 74 12.15 7.71 6.93
C LEU A 74 12.66 6.34 6.43
N SER A 75 13.31 6.26 5.28
CA SER A 75 13.83 5.01 4.71
C SER A 75 14.80 4.26 5.65
N ASP A 76 15.49 4.96 6.55
CA ASP A 76 16.44 4.38 7.49
C ASP A 76 15.78 3.75 8.74
N HIS A 77 14.46 3.88 8.88
CA HIS A 77 13.72 3.43 10.06
C HIS A 77 12.48 2.59 9.71
N PRO A 78 12.61 1.46 9.01
CA PRO A 78 11.47 0.63 8.59
C PRO A 78 10.61 0.13 9.76
N TRP A 79 11.20 -0.05 10.93
CA TRP A 79 10.49 -0.47 12.16
C TRP A 79 9.44 0.55 12.64
N VAL A 80 9.64 1.85 12.36
CA VAL A 80 8.65 2.90 12.68
C VAL A 80 7.35 2.63 11.92
N PHE A 81 7.45 2.30 10.63
CA PHE A 81 6.28 1.98 9.82
C PHE A 81 5.58 0.70 10.28
N ILE A 82 6.34 -0.30 10.74
CA ILE A 82 5.77 -1.52 11.32
C ILE A 82 4.96 -1.19 12.57
N LEU A 83 5.52 -0.42 13.50
CA LEU A 83 4.82 -0.05 14.74
C LEU A 83 3.58 0.81 14.48
N LEU A 84 3.68 1.81 13.60
CA LEU A 84 2.55 2.66 13.20
C LEU A 84 1.44 1.83 12.54
N SER A 85 1.82 0.90 11.66
CA SER A 85 0.88 0.03 10.97
C SER A 85 0.16 -0.92 11.92
N ILE A 86 0.88 -1.52 12.87
CA ILE A 86 0.28 -2.37 13.91
C ILE A 86 -0.68 -1.55 14.77
N GLY A 87 -0.26 -0.37 15.21
CA GLY A 87 -1.11 0.54 15.99
C GLY A 87 -2.39 0.93 15.24
N ALA A 88 -2.27 1.31 13.97
CA ALA A 88 -3.39 1.63 13.10
C ALA A 88 -4.33 0.43 12.92
N PHE A 89 -3.77 -0.76 12.65
CA PHE A 89 -4.53 -1.99 12.50
C PHE A 89 -5.37 -2.32 13.74
N ILE A 90 -4.73 -2.29 14.92
CA ILE A 90 -5.42 -2.54 16.20
C ILE A 90 -6.47 -1.46 16.47
N GLY A 91 -6.13 -0.19 16.25
CA GLY A 91 -7.05 0.94 16.43
C GLY A 91 -8.30 0.81 15.55
N LEU A 92 -8.14 0.43 14.28
CA LEU A 92 -9.26 0.20 13.36
C LEU A 92 -10.16 -0.96 13.83
N LEU A 93 -9.58 -2.06 14.32
CA LEU A 93 -10.36 -3.18 14.84
C LEU A 93 -11.15 -2.79 16.10
N ILE A 94 -10.54 -2.00 17.00
CA ILE A 94 -11.23 -1.49 18.19
C ILE A 94 -12.37 -0.54 17.80
N ALA A 95 -12.11 0.41 16.90
CA ALA A 95 -13.10 1.35 16.40
C ALA A 95 -14.27 0.63 15.71
N TRP A 96 -13.96 -0.40 14.91
CA TRP A 96 -15.00 -1.24 14.31
C TRP A 96 -15.87 -1.95 15.34
N LYS A 97 -15.27 -2.58 16.36
CA LYS A 97 -16.01 -3.23 17.45
C LYS A 97 -16.88 -2.25 18.24
N LYS A 98 -16.45 -1.00 18.34
CA LYS A 98 -17.21 0.09 19.00
C LYS A 98 -18.26 0.72 18.09
N ASN A 99 -18.48 0.20 16.87
CA ASN A 99 -19.41 0.73 15.87
C ASN A 99 -19.17 2.23 15.54
N VAL A 100 -17.91 2.67 15.51
CA VAL A 100 -17.56 4.06 15.16
C VAL A 100 -17.93 4.34 13.68
N PHE A 101 -17.77 3.35 12.81
CA PHE A 101 -18.03 3.46 11.37
C PHE A 101 -19.47 3.04 11.07
N THR A 102 -20.39 4.01 10.95
CA THR A 102 -21.83 3.76 10.75
C THR A 102 -22.28 4.01 9.33
N ASP A 103 -21.57 4.83 8.57
CA ASP A 103 -21.86 5.14 7.17
C ASP A 103 -21.24 4.11 6.20
N THR A 104 -21.80 4.02 5.01
CA THR A 104 -21.37 3.03 4.01
C THR A 104 -19.95 3.27 3.50
N PRO A 105 -19.52 4.50 3.15
CA PRO A 105 -18.14 4.74 2.72
C PRO A 105 -17.10 4.32 3.77
N SER A 106 -17.27 4.71 5.05
CA SER A 106 -16.34 4.32 6.11
C SER A 106 -16.33 2.80 6.33
N ARG A 107 -17.49 2.15 6.23
CA ARG A 107 -17.59 0.69 6.38
C ARG A 107 -16.88 -0.08 5.26
N ILE A 108 -16.78 0.48 4.06
CA ILE A 108 -16.00 -0.10 2.96
C ILE A 108 -14.52 0.27 3.12
N ALA A 109 -14.21 1.48 3.55
CA ALA A 109 -12.85 1.96 3.72
C ALA A 109 -12.04 1.11 4.74
N VAL A 110 -12.65 0.73 5.87
CA VAL A 110 -11.94 0.00 6.93
C VAL A 110 -11.36 -1.33 6.44
N PRO A 111 -12.08 -2.26 5.83
CA PRO A 111 -11.49 -3.50 5.34
C PRO A 111 -10.47 -3.30 4.22
N LEU A 112 -10.62 -2.30 3.34
CA LEU A 112 -9.62 -1.92 2.35
C LEU A 112 -8.32 -1.53 3.04
N LEU A 113 -8.40 -0.64 4.04
CA LEU A 113 -7.26 -0.16 4.80
C LEU A 113 -6.59 -1.30 5.60
N LEU A 114 -7.37 -2.20 6.20
CA LEU A 114 -6.83 -3.36 6.92
C LEU A 114 -6.09 -4.32 5.97
N GLY A 115 -6.63 -4.60 4.79
CA GLY A 115 -5.97 -5.43 3.77
C GLY A 115 -4.65 -4.80 3.29
N GLY A 116 -4.65 -3.50 3.00
CA GLY A 116 -3.46 -2.77 2.59
C GLY A 116 -2.39 -2.70 3.68
N ILE A 117 -2.77 -2.43 4.93
CA ILE A 117 -1.84 -2.45 6.07
C ILE A 117 -1.19 -3.82 6.20
N LEU A 118 -1.98 -4.90 6.18
CA LEU A 118 -1.44 -6.26 6.28
C LEU A 118 -0.46 -6.57 5.14
N GLY A 119 -0.79 -6.19 3.91
CA GLY A 119 0.08 -6.41 2.75
C GLY A 119 1.46 -5.80 2.95
N ASN A 120 1.51 -4.50 3.23
CA ASN A 120 2.77 -3.79 3.36
C ASN A 120 3.54 -4.11 4.65
N VAL A 121 2.86 -4.52 5.72
CA VAL A 121 3.51 -5.00 6.96
C VAL A 121 4.14 -6.37 6.73
N THR A 122 3.44 -7.27 6.06
CA THR A 122 3.97 -8.61 5.74
C THR A 122 5.28 -8.51 4.96
N ASP A 123 5.33 -7.67 3.94
CA ASP A 123 6.54 -7.46 3.14
C ASP A 123 7.71 -6.98 3.99
N ARG A 124 7.48 -5.99 4.87
CA ARG A 124 8.52 -5.47 5.75
C ARG A 124 9.07 -6.50 6.73
N PHE A 125 8.21 -7.43 7.19
CA PHE A 125 8.66 -8.54 8.04
C PHE A 125 9.42 -9.60 7.26
N VAL A 126 8.99 -9.92 6.04
CA VAL A 126 9.55 -11.03 5.25
C VAL A 126 10.79 -10.61 4.48
N HIS A 127 10.76 -9.43 3.87
CA HIS A 127 11.79 -8.96 2.94
C HIS A 127 12.62 -7.79 3.49
N GLY A 128 12.15 -7.10 4.54
CA GLY A 128 12.75 -5.86 5.04
C GLY A 128 12.37 -4.61 4.26
N TYR A 129 11.62 -4.75 3.17
CA TYR A 129 11.11 -3.67 2.31
C TYR A 129 9.75 -4.03 1.75
N VAL A 130 9.03 -3.06 1.19
CA VAL A 130 7.77 -3.28 0.47
C VAL A 130 8.07 -3.48 -1.01
N VAL A 131 7.45 -4.48 -1.63
CA VAL A 131 7.55 -4.73 -3.08
C VAL A 131 6.58 -3.82 -3.82
N ASP A 132 7.11 -2.78 -4.49
CA ASP A 132 6.35 -1.89 -5.36
C ASP A 132 6.59 -2.27 -6.82
N PHE A 133 5.51 -2.33 -7.63
CA PHE A 133 5.64 -2.89 -8.96
C PHE A 133 4.84 -2.18 -10.06
N LEU A 134 3.90 -1.32 -9.72
CA LEU A 134 3.15 -0.51 -10.68
C LEU A 134 3.86 0.82 -10.83
N LEU A 135 4.54 1.03 -11.95
CA LEU A 135 5.24 2.28 -12.27
C LEU A 135 4.51 3.00 -13.38
N VAL A 136 3.95 4.17 -13.06
CA VAL A 136 3.18 5.00 -14.00
C VAL A 136 3.94 6.29 -14.27
N ASP A 137 4.17 6.59 -15.54
CA ASP A 137 4.69 7.85 -15.99
C ASP A 137 3.52 8.76 -16.40
N LEU A 138 3.29 9.79 -15.60
CA LEU A 138 2.20 10.75 -15.83
C LEU A 138 2.62 11.90 -16.76
N HIS A 139 3.90 11.98 -17.15
CA HIS A 139 4.49 13.09 -17.93
C HIS A 139 4.21 14.46 -17.32
N VAL A 140 4.10 14.55 -15.98
CA VAL A 140 3.89 15.80 -15.26
C VAL A 140 5.14 16.16 -14.47
N ARG A 141 5.58 17.40 -14.58
CA ARG A 141 6.89 17.90 -14.13
C ARG A 141 7.28 17.58 -12.67
N PHE A 142 6.30 17.31 -11.79
CA PHE A 142 6.53 17.03 -10.37
C PHE A 142 6.29 15.56 -9.99
N ALA A 143 5.88 14.71 -10.95
CA ALA A 143 5.57 13.31 -10.72
C ALA A 143 5.88 12.48 -11.99
N ASP A 144 7.15 12.52 -12.43
CA ASP A 144 7.64 11.87 -13.63
C ASP A 144 8.93 11.07 -13.28
N PRO A 145 8.81 9.76 -13.14
CA PRO A 145 7.58 8.98 -13.03
C PRO A 145 6.89 9.14 -11.66
N TRP A 146 5.60 8.78 -11.57
CA TRP A 146 4.92 8.62 -10.28
C TRP A 146 5.64 7.53 -9.47
N PRO A 147 5.84 7.70 -8.16
CA PRO A 147 6.46 6.66 -7.34
C PRO A 147 5.78 5.31 -7.55
N ALA A 148 6.59 4.26 -7.74
CA ALA A 148 6.05 2.92 -7.89
C ALA A 148 5.20 2.55 -6.66
N PHE A 149 4.14 1.78 -6.88
CA PHE A 149 3.19 1.36 -5.85
C PHE A 149 2.69 -0.06 -6.09
N ASN A 150 1.86 -0.57 -5.20
CA ASN A 150 1.33 -1.93 -5.24
C ASN A 150 -0.19 -1.99 -4.97
N VAL A 151 -0.76 -3.20 -4.87
CA VAL A 151 -2.19 -3.39 -4.59
C VAL A 151 -2.56 -2.88 -3.19
N ALA A 152 -1.70 -3.11 -2.17
CA ALA A 152 -1.95 -2.64 -0.82
C ALA A 152 -2.02 -1.11 -0.75
N ASP A 153 -1.13 -0.40 -1.46
CA ASP A 153 -1.14 1.06 -1.54
C ASP A 153 -2.41 1.58 -2.23
N SER A 154 -2.84 0.91 -3.30
CA SER A 154 -4.10 1.20 -3.98
C SER A 154 -5.29 1.07 -3.02
N CYS A 155 -5.32 0.01 -2.20
CA CYS A 155 -6.35 -0.17 -1.18
C CYS A 155 -6.32 0.95 -0.13
N ILE A 156 -5.13 1.36 0.33
CA ILE A 156 -4.95 2.44 1.30
C ILE A 156 -5.43 3.77 0.71
N CYS A 157 -5.05 4.09 -0.53
CA CYS A 157 -5.46 5.32 -1.21
C CYS A 157 -6.98 5.38 -1.42
N VAL A 158 -7.61 4.28 -1.89
CA VAL A 158 -9.06 4.20 -2.05
C VAL A 158 -9.77 4.35 -0.70
N ALA A 159 -9.26 3.70 0.35
CA ALA A 159 -9.81 3.83 1.70
C ALA A 159 -9.73 5.27 2.21
N ALA A 160 -8.61 5.96 2.00
CA ALA A 160 -8.47 7.36 2.35
C ALA A 160 -9.50 8.25 1.62
N GLY A 161 -9.68 8.04 0.31
CA GLY A 161 -10.71 8.73 -0.48
C GLY A 161 -12.12 8.50 0.05
N LEU A 162 -12.44 7.26 0.44
CA LEU A 162 -13.75 6.93 1.02
C LEU A 162 -13.98 7.60 2.39
N PHE A 163 -12.95 7.72 3.23
CA PHE A 163 -13.05 8.47 4.48
C PHE A 163 -13.27 9.97 4.23
N VAL A 164 -12.62 10.55 3.22
CA VAL A 164 -12.88 11.95 2.83
C VAL A 164 -14.33 12.12 2.36
N ILE A 165 -14.84 11.21 1.54
CA ILE A 165 -16.24 11.21 1.10
C ILE A 165 -17.18 11.11 2.31
N ALA A 166 -16.92 10.19 3.26
CA ALA A 166 -17.71 10.06 4.48
C ALA A 166 -17.75 11.36 5.27
N ALA A 167 -16.60 12.02 5.46
CA ALA A 167 -16.51 13.30 6.17
C ALA A 167 -17.30 14.41 5.48
N ILE A 168 -17.23 14.50 4.14
CA ILE A 168 -18.02 15.48 3.36
C ILE A 168 -19.52 15.22 3.49
N LEU A 169 -19.95 13.96 3.40
CA LEU A 169 -21.35 13.60 3.54
C LEU A 169 -21.88 13.89 4.95
N ASP A 170 -21.06 13.64 5.98
CA ASP A 170 -21.44 13.96 7.37
C ASP A 170 -21.55 15.46 7.62
N ALA A 171 -20.62 16.25 7.10
CA ALA A 171 -20.66 17.71 7.20
C ALA A 171 -21.87 18.36 6.52
N ARG A 172 -22.48 17.67 5.54
CA ARG A 172 -23.69 18.14 4.83
C ARG A 172 -25.00 17.81 5.54
N LYS A 173 -24.98 16.98 6.58
CA LYS A 173 -26.20 16.68 7.36
C LYS A 173 -26.65 17.93 8.11
N PRO A 174 -27.96 18.26 8.10
CA PRO A 174 -28.47 19.36 8.91
C PRO A 174 -28.12 19.12 10.39
N ARG A 175 -27.44 20.08 11.01
CA ARG A 175 -27.27 20.05 12.47
C ARG A 175 -28.66 20.05 13.09
N ALA A 176 -29.00 19.02 13.87
CA ALA A 176 -30.20 19.05 14.67
C ALA A 176 -30.10 20.29 15.59
N THR A 177 -30.91 21.31 15.29
CA THR A 177 -31.08 22.44 16.18
C THR A 177 -31.71 21.90 17.46
N GLY A 178 -30.89 21.73 18.50
CA GLY A 178 -31.37 21.32 19.82
C GLY A 178 -32.45 22.30 20.28
N LYS A 179 -33.65 21.76 20.47
CA LYS A 179 -34.69 22.39 21.30
C LYS A 179 -34.43 22.00 22.75
#